data_d16db99005979c25f0470f701edd3f1f
#
_entry.id   d16db99005979c25f0470f701edd3f1f
#
_cell.length_a   1.000
_cell.length_b   1.000
_cell.length_c   1.000
_cell.angle_alpha   90.00
_cell.angle_beta   90.00
_cell.angle_gamma   90.00
#
_symmetry.space_group_name_H-M   'P 1'
#
loop_
_entity.id
_entity.type
_entity.pdbx_description
1 polymer ?
#
loop_
_entity_poly.entity_id
_entity_poly.type
_entity_poly.pdbx_seq_one_letter_code
_entity_poly.pdbx_strand_id
1 'polypeptide(L)'
;MADSLREQDEEYTKAQTEKILAVADKCEAEGLHLEKVHFLNSAGGVYYYNERSSLARLGIILYGLYPDPAKALPFEPKPAMEFKAAVAQVHRQWH
;
A
#
# COMPACT_ATOMS: atom_id res chain seq x y z
N MET A 1 2.32 6.66 -0.80
CA MET A 1 3.41 5.82 -1.29
C MET A 1 3.07 5.40 -2.70
N ALA A 2 4.03 5.48 -3.63
CA ALA A 2 3.79 5.10 -5.02
C ALA A 2 3.49 3.61 -5.16
N ASP A 3 3.00 3.25 -6.31
CA ASP A 3 2.76 1.87 -6.70
C ASP A 3 4.10 1.15 -6.86
N SER A 4 4.43 0.26 -5.94
CA SER A 4 5.76 -0.38 -5.82
C SER A 4 5.88 -1.64 -6.68
N LEU A 5 5.22 -1.67 -7.86
CA LEU A 5 5.02 -2.89 -8.60
C LEU A 5 6.09 -3.23 -9.65
N ARG A 6 7.02 -2.31 -9.95
CA ARG A 6 8.06 -2.50 -10.97
C ARG A 6 9.45 -2.24 -10.40
N GLU A 7 10.49 -2.82 -11.01
CA GLU A 7 11.87 -2.56 -10.59
C GLU A 7 12.24 -1.07 -10.60
N GLN A 8 11.70 -0.31 -11.55
CA GLN A 8 11.85 1.15 -11.60
C GLN A 8 11.20 1.86 -10.41
N ASP A 9 10.15 1.27 -9.83
CA ASP A 9 9.43 1.83 -8.69
C ASP A 9 10.13 1.51 -7.36
N GLU A 10 11.07 0.56 -7.34
CA GLU A 10 11.86 0.22 -6.16
C GLU A 10 12.80 1.37 -5.75
N GLU A 11 13.51 1.95 -6.69
CA GLU A 11 14.36 3.11 -6.43
C GLU A 11 13.53 4.32 -6.01
N TYR A 12 12.39 4.52 -6.65
CA TYR A 12 11.47 5.59 -6.28
C TYR A 12 10.89 5.39 -4.87
N THR A 13 10.53 4.18 -4.53
CA THR A 13 10.04 3.82 -3.18
C THR A 13 11.12 4.04 -2.13
N LYS A 14 12.37 3.66 -2.38
CA LYS A 14 13.51 3.95 -1.50
C LYS A 14 13.71 5.45 -1.31
N ALA A 15 13.71 6.22 -2.41
CA ALA A 15 13.86 7.67 -2.36
C ALA A 15 12.74 8.35 -1.56
N GLN A 16 11.50 7.91 -1.69
CA GLN A 16 10.39 8.40 -0.88
C GLN A 16 10.57 8.07 0.61
N THR A 17 11.00 6.85 0.92
CA THR A 17 11.26 6.42 2.29
C THR A 17 12.36 7.27 2.92
N GLU A 18 13.46 7.48 2.21
CA GLU A 18 14.57 8.34 2.68
C GLU A 18 14.13 9.78 2.94
N LYS A 19 13.30 10.34 2.07
CA LYS A 19 12.78 11.70 2.24
C LYS A 19 11.91 11.83 3.49
N ILE A 20 10.99 10.92 3.72
CA ILE A 20 10.12 11.00 4.92
C ILE A 20 10.91 10.80 6.20
N LEU A 21 11.88 9.88 6.19
CA LEU A 21 12.74 9.65 7.35
C LEU A 21 13.66 10.84 7.62
N ALA A 22 14.19 11.50 6.60
CA ALA A 22 14.99 12.71 6.76
C ALA A 22 14.16 13.86 7.36
N VAL A 23 12.91 14.02 6.97
CA VAL A 23 12.00 15.02 7.56
C VAL A 23 11.70 14.68 9.01
N ALA A 24 11.44 13.42 9.34
CA ALA A 24 11.20 12.97 10.71
C ALA A 24 12.42 13.24 11.61
N ASP A 25 13.61 12.88 11.14
CA ASP A 25 14.86 13.12 11.86
C ASP A 25 15.11 14.62 12.09
N LYS A 26 14.81 15.45 11.11
CA LYS A 26 14.93 16.91 11.24
C LYS A 26 13.94 17.48 12.26
N CYS A 27 12.69 17.01 12.25
CA CYS A 27 11.70 17.41 13.25
C CYS A 27 12.14 17.06 14.67
N GLU A 28 12.66 15.86 14.88
CA GLU A 28 13.18 15.44 16.20
C GLU A 28 14.41 16.23 16.61
N ALA A 29 15.32 16.53 15.68
CA ALA A 29 16.50 17.35 15.95
C ALA A 29 16.13 18.79 16.37
N GLU A 30 15.00 19.30 15.91
CA GLU A 30 14.47 20.62 16.28
C GLU A 30 13.57 20.60 17.55
N GLY A 31 13.47 19.45 18.23
CA GLY A 31 12.75 19.30 19.50
C GLY A 31 11.28 18.91 19.35
N LEU A 32 10.81 18.58 18.15
CA LEU A 32 9.48 18.04 17.93
C LEU A 32 9.50 16.53 18.16
N HIS A 33 8.77 16.07 19.18
CA HIS A 33 8.60 14.65 19.41
C HIS A 33 7.46 14.11 18.56
N LEU A 34 7.78 13.19 17.65
CA LEU A 34 6.80 12.52 16.79
C LEU A 34 6.43 11.18 17.42
N GLU A 35 5.21 11.07 17.93
CA GLU A 35 4.73 9.82 18.53
C GLU A 35 4.59 8.70 17.49
N LYS A 36 4.17 9.05 16.29
CA LYS A 36 3.96 8.09 15.19
C LYS A 36 4.42 8.67 13.86
N VAL A 37 5.24 7.91 13.16
CA VAL A 37 5.62 8.15 11.78
C VAL A 37 5.17 6.95 10.95
N HIS A 38 4.39 7.16 9.91
CA HIS A 38 3.90 6.06 9.09
C HIS A 38 3.84 6.44 7.60
N PHE A 39 4.27 5.55 6.76
CA PHE A 39 4.35 5.77 5.30
C PHE A 39 4.05 4.53 4.46
N LEU A 40 3.78 3.38 5.08
CA LEU A 40 3.55 2.12 4.39
C LEU A 40 2.08 1.93 4.02
N ASN A 41 1.81 1.61 2.76
CA ASN A 41 0.54 1.09 2.26
C ASN A 41 0.57 -0.46 2.23
N SER A 42 -0.42 -1.12 1.61
CA SER A 42 -0.45 -2.58 1.52
C SER A 42 0.82 -3.17 0.91
N ALA A 43 1.25 -2.69 -0.26
CA ALA A 43 2.47 -3.15 -0.92
C ALA A 43 3.72 -2.81 -0.10
N GLY A 44 3.81 -1.59 0.42
CA GLY A 44 4.92 -1.15 1.26
C GLY A 44 5.04 -1.96 2.56
N GLY A 45 3.92 -2.31 3.18
CA GLY A 45 3.91 -3.10 4.41
C GLY A 45 4.36 -4.55 4.23
N VAL A 46 4.07 -5.14 3.06
CA VAL A 46 4.44 -6.53 2.78
C VAL A 46 5.82 -6.67 2.14
N TYR A 47 6.12 -5.84 1.14
CA TYR A 47 7.34 -6.00 0.33
C TYR A 47 8.49 -5.08 0.74
N TYR A 48 8.19 -3.96 1.42
CA TYR A 48 9.16 -2.93 1.79
C TYR A 48 9.04 -2.53 3.26
N TYR A 49 8.85 -3.51 4.12
CA TYR A 49 8.74 -3.27 5.55
C TYR A 49 9.93 -2.46 6.07
N ASN A 50 9.63 -1.48 6.90
CA ASN A 50 10.64 -0.65 7.57
C ASN A 50 10.21 -0.45 9.02
N GLU A 51 11.07 -0.86 9.95
CA GLU A 51 10.82 -0.79 11.39
C GLU A 51 10.62 0.63 11.93
N ARG A 52 11.09 1.64 11.21
CA ARG A 52 10.86 3.04 11.55
C ARG A 52 9.45 3.53 11.24
N SER A 53 8.66 2.74 10.50
CA SER A 53 7.24 3.00 10.34
C SER A 53 6.47 2.38 11.50
N SER A 54 5.84 3.19 12.32
CA SER A 54 5.13 2.73 13.52
C SER A 54 3.84 1.97 13.23
N LEU A 55 3.34 2.05 11.99
CA LEU A 55 2.18 1.28 11.51
C LEU A 55 2.17 1.20 9.98
N ALA A 56 1.38 0.29 9.44
CA ALA A 56 1.05 0.21 8.03
C ALA A 56 -0.43 0.51 7.81
N ARG A 57 -0.75 1.23 6.75
CA ARG A 57 -2.13 1.48 6.33
C ARG A 57 -2.52 0.47 5.28
N LEU A 58 -3.13 -0.61 5.73
CA LEU A 58 -3.57 -1.69 4.86
C LEU A 58 -4.89 -1.30 4.20
N GLY A 59 -4.97 -1.46 2.89
CA GLY A 59 -6.15 -1.18 2.08
C GLY A 59 -6.55 -2.41 1.28
N ILE A 60 -6.06 -2.51 0.06
CA ILE A 60 -6.44 -3.56 -0.90
C ILE A 60 -6.28 -4.99 -0.34
N ILE A 61 -5.27 -5.23 0.46
CA ILE A 61 -4.99 -6.53 1.05
C ILE A 61 -6.09 -6.98 2.04
N LEU A 62 -6.76 -6.03 2.70
CA LEU A 62 -7.87 -6.32 3.61
C LEU A 62 -9.12 -6.81 2.87
N TYR A 63 -9.24 -6.48 1.60
CA TYR A 63 -10.32 -6.97 0.74
C TYR A 63 -10.02 -8.34 0.12
N GLY A 64 -8.88 -8.93 0.44
CA GLY A 64 -8.47 -10.22 -0.09
C GLY A 64 -7.78 -10.14 -1.46
N LEU A 65 -7.32 -8.97 -1.85
CA LEU A 65 -6.65 -8.73 -3.11
C LEU A 65 -5.13 -8.66 -2.93
N TYR A 66 -4.39 -9.19 -3.89
CA TYR A 66 -2.93 -9.09 -3.92
C TYR A 66 -2.52 -7.67 -4.34
N PRO A 67 -1.64 -7.00 -3.58
CA PRO A 67 -1.10 -5.71 -4.01
C PRO A 67 -0.33 -5.79 -5.33
N ASP A 68 0.36 -6.91 -5.55
CA ASP A 68 1.00 -7.28 -6.80
C ASP A 68 0.67 -8.74 -7.12
N PRO A 69 -0.15 -9.01 -8.17
CA PRO A 69 -0.50 -10.37 -8.55
C PRO A 69 0.69 -11.26 -8.94
N ALA A 70 1.82 -10.66 -9.33
CA ALA A 70 3.03 -11.38 -9.72
C ALA A 70 3.92 -11.75 -8.53
N LYS A 71 3.69 -11.18 -7.36
CA LYS A 71 4.48 -11.42 -6.15
C LYS A 71 3.71 -12.24 -5.13
N ALA A 72 4.36 -13.26 -4.58
CA ALA A 72 3.80 -14.06 -3.52
C ALA A 72 3.62 -13.25 -2.22
N LEU A 73 2.56 -13.56 -1.47
CA LEU A 73 2.37 -13.08 -0.11
C LEU A 73 2.80 -14.16 0.88
N PRO A 74 3.25 -13.78 2.09
CA PRO A 74 3.57 -14.74 3.16
C PRO A 74 2.33 -15.41 3.77
N PHE A 75 1.15 -15.04 3.30
CA PHE A 75 -0.15 -15.58 3.73
C PHE A 75 -1.13 -15.55 2.55
N GLU A 76 -2.23 -16.27 2.66
CA GLU A 76 -3.31 -16.27 1.68
C GLU A 76 -4.42 -15.31 2.13
N PRO A 77 -4.62 -14.17 1.43
CA PRO A 77 -5.70 -13.25 1.77
C PRO A 77 -7.06 -13.86 1.43
N LYS A 78 -8.05 -13.65 2.30
CA LYS A 78 -9.42 -14.09 2.07
C LYS A 78 -10.27 -12.94 1.55
N PRO A 79 -11.09 -13.15 0.50
CA PRO A 79 -12.03 -12.14 0.04
C PRO A 79 -12.97 -11.71 1.15
N ALA A 80 -13.02 -10.39 1.42
CA ALA A 80 -13.86 -9.81 2.46
C ALA A 80 -14.90 -8.83 1.92
N MET A 81 -14.97 -8.65 0.59
CA MET A 81 -15.91 -7.75 -0.06
C MET A 81 -16.61 -8.43 -1.22
N GLU A 82 -17.92 -8.28 -1.28
CA GLU A 82 -18.75 -8.64 -2.45
C GLU A 82 -19.42 -7.38 -3.01
N PHE A 83 -19.37 -7.24 -4.32
CA PHE A 83 -20.14 -6.21 -5.03
C PHE A 83 -21.25 -6.92 -5.82
N LYS A 84 -22.51 -6.62 -5.48
CA LYS A 84 -23.69 -7.27 -6.07
C LYS A 84 -24.61 -6.25 -6.70
N ALA A 85 -25.18 -6.60 -7.85
CA ALA A 85 -26.22 -5.82 -8.49
C ALA A 85 -27.25 -6.76 -9.14
N ALA A 86 -28.53 -6.38 -9.10
CA ALA A 86 -29.56 -7.03 -9.87
C ALA A 86 -29.55 -6.50 -11.30
N VAL A 87 -29.70 -7.37 -12.29
CA VAL A 87 -29.85 -6.98 -13.68
C VAL A 87 -31.22 -6.36 -13.87
N ALA A 88 -31.27 -5.04 -14.10
CA ALA A 88 -32.51 -4.30 -14.32
C ALA A 88 -32.96 -4.31 -15.79
N GLN A 89 -32.02 -4.37 -16.73
CA GLN A 89 -32.30 -4.38 -18.15
C GLN A 89 -31.18 -5.06 -18.94
N VAL A 90 -31.55 -5.83 -19.95
CA VAL A 90 -30.63 -6.39 -20.93
C VAL A 90 -31.02 -5.88 -22.30
N HIS A 91 -30.07 -5.30 -23.03
CA HIS A 91 -30.28 -4.83 -24.39
C HIS A 91 -29.32 -5.54 -25.33
N ARG A 92 -29.86 -6.15 -26.40
CA ARG A 92 -29.07 -6.81 -27.46
C ARG A 92 -29.04 -5.91 -28.68
N GLN A 93 -27.87 -5.46 -29.05
CA GLN A 93 -27.65 -4.76 -30.31
C GLN A 93 -27.13 -5.74 -31.37
N TRP A 94 -27.72 -5.67 -32.55
CA TRP A 94 -27.24 -6.39 -33.72
C TRP A 94 -26.39 -5.41 -34.55
N HIS A 95 -25.20 -5.82 -34.86
CA HIS A 95 -24.32 -5.06 -35.75
C HIS A 95 -24.36 -5.63 -37.14
#